data_011feab427c699277e9e1fccc91b6e93
#
_entry.id   011feab427c699277e9e1fccc91b6e93
#
_cell.length_a   1.000
_cell.length_b   1.000
_cell.length_c   1.000
_cell.angle_alpha   90.00
_cell.angle_beta   90.00
_cell.angle_gamma   90.00
#
_symmetry.space_group_name_H-M   'P 1'
#
loop_
_entity.id
_entity.type
_entity.pdbx_description
1 polymer ?
#
loop_
_entity_poly.entity_id
_entity_poly.type
_entity_poly.pdbx_seq_one_letter_code
_entity_poly.pdbx_strand_id
1 'polypeptide(L)'
;MAETDTPQTQDAPGEYVLYDEYMTRVYLADAKPEERSALRLLLLDLKMEVVGEAADWSTTLAQAPVSRTDMLLIDWDMLPSLTPTSALDGLRKACPAALVIVLISHLDARQQAALSSGADAFISKGELPERVSERLRSVAASVRT
;
A
#
# COMPACT_ATOMS: atom_id res chain seq x y z
N MET A 1 -43.02 -6.86 7.82
CA MET A 1 -42.40 -6.78 7.40
C MET A 1 -41.76 -6.70 7.12
N ALA A 2 -41.81 -6.78 7.47
CA ALA A 2 -41.04 -6.73 7.00
C ALA A 2 -40.25 -6.81 6.67
N GLU A 3 -40.29 -6.88 6.89
CA GLU A 3 -39.55 -6.98 6.46
C GLU A 3 -38.84 -6.80 6.01
N THR A 4 -39.19 -6.70 6.19
CA THR A 4 -38.47 -6.55 5.65
C THR A 4 -37.74 -6.32 5.44
N ASP A 5 -38.07 -6.24 5.59
CA ASP A 5 -37.22 -6.07 5.23
C ASP A 5 -36.40 -5.88 5.10
N THR A 6 -36.68 -5.85 5.31
CA THR A 6 -35.80 -5.83 4.98
C THR A 6 -35.17 -5.83 4.47
N PRO A 7 -35.28 -5.83 4.37
CA PRO A 7 -34.53 -5.86 3.74
C PRO A 7 -33.86 -5.85 3.39
N GLN A 8 -33.96 -5.64 3.29
CA GLN A 8 -33.26 -5.91 3.06
C GLN A 8 -32.60 -5.95 2.60
N THR A 9 -32.77 -5.94 2.56
CA THR A 9 -32.15 -6.28 2.19
C THR A 9 -31.83 -6.80 1.96
N GLN A 10 -32.17 -7.02 1.90
CA GLN A 10 -31.65 -7.69 1.74
C GLN A 10 -31.15 -8.50 1.06
N ASP A 11 -31.15 -9.16 0.83
CA ASP A 11 -30.34 -9.94 0.04
C ASP A 11 -29.07 -9.30 -0.38
N ALA A 12 -29.00 -8.21 -0.72
CA ALA A 12 -27.88 -7.39 -1.09
C ALA A 12 -26.94 -7.09 0.06
N PRO A 13 -27.35 -7.03 1.30
CA PRO A 13 -26.40 -6.76 2.41
C PRO A 13 -25.21 -7.73 2.46
N GLY A 14 -25.43 -8.98 2.15
CA GLY A 14 -24.34 -9.94 2.18
C GLY A 14 -23.30 -9.64 1.12
N GLU A 15 -23.75 -9.20 -0.04
CA GLU A 15 -22.84 -8.85 -1.13
C GLU A 15 -21.98 -7.66 -0.79
N TYR A 16 -22.54 -6.66 -0.12
CA TYR A 16 -21.77 -5.51 0.28
C TYR A 16 -20.64 -5.86 1.22
N VAL A 17 -20.90 -6.71 2.19
CA VAL A 17 -19.89 -7.13 3.14
C VAL A 17 -18.74 -7.85 2.42
N LEU A 18 -19.08 -8.76 1.52
CA LEU A 18 -18.06 -9.49 0.77
C LEU A 18 -17.24 -8.56 -0.12
N TYR A 19 -17.88 -7.57 -0.72
CA TYR A 19 -17.20 -6.62 -1.58
C TYR A 19 -16.17 -5.83 -0.80
N ASP A 20 -16.54 -5.35 0.40
CA ASP A 20 -15.64 -4.58 1.25
C ASP A 20 -14.44 -5.42 1.70
N GLU A 21 -14.64 -6.70 1.94
CA GLU A 21 -13.56 -7.59 2.35
C GLU A 21 -12.51 -7.74 1.28
N TYR A 22 -12.86 -7.51 0.03
CA TYR A 22 -11.92 -7.65 -1.08
C TYR A 22 -11.23 -6.35 -1.47
N MET A 23 -11.53 -5.24 -0.79
CA MET A 23 -10.83 -4.00 -1.05
C MET A 23 -9.41 -4.10 -0.51
N THR A 24 -8.45 -3.78 -1.37
CA THR A 24 -7.05 -3.77 -0.98
C THR A 24 -6.80 -2.61 -0.02
N ARG A 25 -6.19 -2.91 1.12
CA ARG A 25 -5.91 -1.93 2.16
C ARG A 25 -4.46 -1.50 2.06
N VAL A 26 -4.24 -0.21 1.93
CA VAL A 26 -2.92 0.35 1.63
C VAL A 26 -2.49 1.31 2.72
N TYR A 27 -1.26 1.14 3.21
CA TYR A 27 -0.62 2.10 4.09
C TYR A 27 0.41 2.89 3.27
N LEU A 28 0.38 4.21 3.40
CA LEU A 28 1.15 5.10 2.56
C LEU A 28 2.17 5.88 3.39
N ALA A 29 3.45 5.70 3.10
CA ALA A 29 4.52 6.34 3.83
C ALA A 29 5.39 7.16 2.88
N ASP A 30 5.28 8.48 2.97
CA ASP A 30 6.02 9.43 2.14
C ASP A 30 6.12 10.74 2.89
N ALA A 31 7.33 11.30 2.98
CA ALA A 31 7.55 12.53 3.73
C ALA A 31 6.92 13.76 3.07
N LYS A 32 6.69 13.71 1.76
CA LYS A 32 6.20 14.87 1.01
C LYS A 32 4.67 14.87 0.93
N PRO A 33 4.00 15.89 1.51
CA PRO A 33 2.53 15.90 1.53
C PRO A 33 1.90 15.92 0.15
N GLU A 34 2.51 16.61 -0.81
CA GLU A 34 1.96 16.68 -2.15
C GLU A 34 2.05 15.33 -2.86
N GLU A 35 3.10 14.57 -2.61
CA GLU A 35 3.22 13.23 -3.17
C GLU A 35 2.24 12.26 -2.54
N ARG A 36 2.06 12.37 -1.20
CA ARG A 36 1.05 11.56 -0.52
C ARG A 36 -0.34 11.85 -1.07
N SER A 37 -0.66 13.12 -1.30
CA SER A 37 -1.97 13.50 -1.84
C SER A 37 -2.19 12.92 -3.23
N ALA A 38 -1.19 12.99 -4.09
CA ALA A 38 -1.29 12.46 -5.44
C ALA A 38 -1.49 10.94 -5.42
N LEU A 39 -0.73 10.25 -4.57
CA LEU A 39 -0.87 8.80 -4.44
C LEU A 39 -2.22 8.41 -3.87
N ARG A 40 -2.70 9.17 -2.89
CA ARG A 40 -4.01 8.91 -2.31
C ARG A 40 -5.12 8.99 -3.36
N LEU A 41 -5.07 10.00 -4.22
CA LEU A 41 -6.04 10.14 -5.30
C LEU A 41 -5.95 8.98 -6.28
N LEU A 42 -4.74 8.56 -6.61
CA LEU A 42 -4.54 7.45 -7.50
C LEU A 42 -5.10 6.15 -6.93
N LEU A 43 -4.84 5.90 -5.65
CA LEU A 43 -5.33 4.71 -4.98
C LEU A 43 -6.85 4.72 -4.88
N LEU A 44 -7.43 5.88 -4.62
CA LEU A 44 -8.88 6.02 -4.59
C LEU A 44 -9.48 5.70 -5.94
N ASP A 45 -8.85 6.17 -7.01
CA ASP A 45 -9.29 5.88 -8.37
C ASP A 45 -9.23 4.40 -8.68
N LEU A 46 -8.27 3.69 -8.09
CA LEU A 46 -8.13 2.24 -8.23
C LEU A 46 -9.06 1.46 -7.29
N LYS A 47 -9.88 2.16 -6.52
CA LYS A 47 -10.81 1.58 -5.55
C LYS A 47 -10.10 0.79 -4.47
N MET A 48 -8.97 1.32 -4.03
CA MET A 48 -8.22 0.79 -2.90
C MET A 48 -8.42 1.70 -1.70
N GLU A 49 -8.36 1.13 -0.51
CA GLU A 49 -8.59 1.87 0.73
C GLU A 49 -7.26 2.28 1.34
N VAL A 50 -7.06 3.57 1.59
CA VAL A 50 -5.88 4.05 2.31
C VAL A 50 -6.22 4.01 3.80
N VAL A 51 -5.58 3.07 4.51
CA VAL A 51 -5.88 2.83 5.91
C VAL A 51 -5.02 3.64 6.87
N GLY A 52 -3.98 4.27 6.35
CA GLY A 52 -3.13 5.14 7.16
C GLY A 52 -2.06 5.79 6.32
N GLU A 53 -1.49 6.87 6.85
CA GLU A 53 -0.42 7.60 6.19
C GLU A 53 0.60 8.05 7.23
N ALA A 54 1.86 8.11 6.82
CA ALA A 54 2.94 8.58 7.68
C ALA A 54 3.90 9.45 6.90
N ALA A 55 4.45 10.44 7.59
CA ALA A 55 5.44 11.35 7.01
C ALA A 55 6.86 11.02 7.46
N ASP A 56 7.03 10.03 8.35
CA ASP A 56 8.35 9.65 8.85
C ASP A 56 8.41 8.16 9.15
N TRP A 57 9.62 7.66 9.29
CA TRP A 57 9.85 6.24 9.47
C TRP A 57 9.36 5.70 10.81
N SER A 58 9.56 6.46 11.87
CA SER A 58 9.14 5.98 13.18
C SER A 58 7.63 5.83 13.29
N THR A 59 6.87 6.74 12.68
CA THR A 59 5.42 6.64 12.63
C THR A 59 5.00 5.42 11.82
N THR A 60 5.68 5.18 10.70
CA THR A 60 5.41 4.01 9.87
C THR A 60 5.57 2.72 10.65
N LEU A 61 6.69 2.59 11.39
CA LEU A 61 6.95 1.39 12.17
C LEU A 61 5.91 1.18 13.27
N ALA A 62 5.42 2.28 13.86
CA ALA A 62 4.44 2.18 14.93
C ALA A 62 3.04 1.83 14.42
N GLN A 63 2.66 2.38 13.29
CA GLN A 63 1.27 2.31 12.81
C GLN A 63 1.00 1.20 11.80
N ALA A 64 1.95 0.92 10.91
CA ALA A 64 1.70 -0.04 9.85
C ALA A 64 1.34 -1.44 10.38
N PRO A 65 2.04 -1.96 11.41
CA PRO A 65 1.72 -3.32 11.88
C PRO A 65 0.32 -3.47 12.44
N VAL A 66 -0.27 -2.38 12.98
CA VAL A 66 -1.60 -2.45 13.58
C VAL A 66 -2.70 -1.99 12.64
N SER A 67 -2.36 -1.64 11.40
CA SER A 67 -3.33 -1.10 10.43
C SER A 67 -4.01 -2.16 9.59
N ARG A 68 -3.62 -3.42 9.72
CA ARG A 68 -4.19 -4.52 8.93
C ARG A 68 -4.09 -4.22 7.45
N THR A 69 -2.88 -4.01 7.01
CA THR A 69 -2.55 -3.54 5.67
C THR A 69 -2.23 -4.70 4.74
N ASP A 70 -2.70 -4.63 3.50
CA ASP A 70 -2.34 -5.59 2.46
C ASP A 70 -1.12 -5.15 1.67
N MET A 71 -0.94 -3.85 1.49
CA MET A 71 0.16 -3.28 0.74
C MET A 71 0.73 -2.08 1.47
N LEU A 72 2.06 -2.02 1.55
CA LEU A 72 2.78 -0.90 2.12
C LEU A 72 3.48 -0.17 0.99
N LEU A 73 3.13 1.10 0.78
CA LEU A 73 3.81 1.95 -0.20
C LEU A 73 4.78 2.84 0.57
N ILE A 74 6.07 2.64 0.36
CA ILE A 74 7.11 3.31 1.13
C ILE A 74 8.03 4.09 0.20
N ASP A 75 8.15 5.39 0.44
CA ASP A 75 9.10 6.20 -0.31
C ASP A 75 10.53 5.84 0.11
N TRP A 76 11.39 5.60 -0.88
CA TRP A 76 12.78 5.22 -0.63
C TRP A 76 13.51 6.20 0.29
N ASP A 77 13.29 7.50 0.06
CA ASP A 77 13.98 8.54 0.81
C ASP A 77 13.57 8.61 2.27
N MET A 78 12.51 7.92 2.63
CA MET A 78 12.03 7.86 4.00
C MET A 78 12.74 6.82 4.83
N LEU A 79 13.39 5.86 4.18
CA LEU A 79 14.12 4.80 4.87
C LEU A 79 15.37 5.36 5.51
N PRO A 80 15.79 4.77 6.65
CA PRO A 80 17.08 5.18 7.26
C PRO A 80 18.21 5.03 6.25
N SER A 81 18.97 6.09 6.03
CA SER A 81 19.94 6.14 4.93
C SER A 81 21.09 5.16 5.09
N LEU A 82 21.45 4.81 6.32
CA LEU A 82 22.57 3.90 6.58
C LEU A 82 22.16 2.44 6.54
N THR A 83 20.87 2.14 6.78
CA THR A 83 20.42 0.75 6.89
C THR A 83 19.07 0.53 6.18
N PRO A 84 18.94 0.89 4.89
CA PRO A 84 17.64 0.77 4.25
C PRO A 84 17.17 -0.68 4.11
N THR A 85 18.06 -1.60 3.81
CA THR A 85 17.70 -3.00 3.64
C THR A 85 17.25 -3.62 4.96
N SER A 86 17.97 -3.32 6.05
CA SER A 86 17.58 -3.79 7.38
C SER A 86 16.24 -3.23 7.80
N ALA A 87 15.98 -1.96 7.47
CA ALA A 87 14.72 -1.31 7.79
C ALA A 87 13.56 -2.01 7.09
N LEU A 88 13.72 -2.31 5.80
CA LEU A 88 12.69 -3.02 5.05
C LEU A 88 12.47 -4.42 5.58
N ASP A 89 13.54 -5.11 5.93
CA ASP A 89 13.43 -6.45 6.50
C ASP A 89 12.65 -6.43 7.82
N GLY A 90 12.94 -5.44 8.67
CA GLY A 90 12.20 -5.27 9.92
C GLY A 90 10.73 -5.00 9.71
N LEU A 91 10.42 -4.16 8.73
CA LEU A 91 9.03 -3.87 8.40
C LEU A 91 8.30 -5.09 7.87
N ARG A 92 8.95 -5.87 7.01
CA ARG A 92 8.35 -7.10 6.50
C ARG A 92 8.06 -8.10 7.61
N LYS A 93 8.95 -8.20 8.59
CA LYS A 93 8.73 -9.08 9.72
C LYS A 93 7.59 -8.60 10.62
N ALA A 94 7.45 -7.29 10.74
CA ALA A 94 6.37 -6.70 11.54
C ALA A 94 5.03 -6.79 10.84
N CYS A 95 5.02 -6.85 9.51
CA CYS A 95 3.80 -6.90 8.70
C CYS A 95 3.89 -8.09 7.75
N PRO A 96 3.88 -9.32 8.26
CA PRO A 96 4.19 -10.50 7.42
C PRO A 96 3.15 -10.78 6.34
N ALA A 97 1.93 -10.28 6.49
CA ALA A 97 0.87 -10.49 5.52
C ALA A 97 0.84 -9.41 4.43
N ALA A 98 1.63 -8.34 4.58
CA ALA A 98 1.59 -7.21 3.67
C ALA A 98 2.70 -7.32 2.63
N LEU A 99 2.40 -6.84 1.43
CA LEU A 99 3.41 -6.67 0.38
C LEU A 99 4.05 -5.31 0.53
N VAL A 100 5.37 -5.25 0.39
CA VAL A 100 6.12 -4.01 0.54
C VAL A 100 6.52 -3.52 -0.85
N ILE A 101 6.04 -2.34 -1.22
CA ILE A 101 6.34 -1.70 -2.49
C ILE A 101 7.10 -0.42 -2.19
N VAL A 102 8.27 -0.29 -2.78
CA VAL A 102 9.10 0.90 -2.58
C VAL A 102 8.97 1.83 -3.76
N LEU A 103 8.75 3.11 -3.47
CA LEU A 103 8.64 4.17 -4.46
C LEU A 103 9.98 4.87 -4.57
N ILE A 104 10.48 5.04 -5.78
CA ILE A 104 11.79 5.65 -6.01
C ILE A 104 11.68 6.78 -7.00
N SER A 105 12.41 7.89 -6.73
CA SER A 105 12.44 9.04 -7.62
C SER A 105 13.39 8.82 -8.80
N HIS A 106 14.49 8.14 -8.54
CA HIS A 106 15.50 7.85 -9.56
C HIS A 106 15.87 6.39 -9.50
N LEU A 107 15.98 5.79 -10.67
CA LEU A 107 16.32 4.38 -10.79
C LEU A 107 17.82 4.28 -11.02
N ASP A 108 18.58 4.06 -9.97
CA ASP A 108 20.00 3.76 -10.15
C ASP A 108 20.29 2.32 -9.69
N ALA A 109 21.43 1.81 -10.12
CA ALA A 109 21.77 0.41 -9.92
C ALA A 109 21.85 0.02 -8.44
N ARG A 110 22.30 0.94 -7.59
CA ARG A 110 22.43 0.64 -6.17
C ARG A 110 21.09 0.53 -5.50
N GLN A 111 20.15 1.41 -5.85
CA GLN A 111 18.81 1.34 -5.32
C GLN A 111 18.14 0.04 -5.74
N GLN A 112 18.27 -0.31 -7.01
CA GLN A 112 17.69 -1.56 -7.49
C GLN A 112 18.26 -2.77 -6.76
N ALA A 113 19.58 -2.79 -6.55
CA ALA A 113 20.22 -3.91 -5.86
C ALA A 113 19.73 -4.03 -4.42
N ALA A 114 19.57 -2.89 -3.73
CA ALA A 114 19.09 -2.90 -2.37
C ALA A 114 17.63 -3.33 -2.29
N LEU A 115 16.83 -2.88 -3.24
CA LEU A 115 15.40 -3.18 -3.27
C LEU A 115 15.12 -4.64 -3.55
N SER A 116 15.94 -5.27 -4.39
CA SER A 116 15.70 -6.68 -4.75
C SER A 116 15.85 -7.62 -3.55
N SER A 117 16.44 -7.16 -2.47
CA SER A 117 16.58 -7.99 -1.28
C SER A 117 15.57 -7.67 -0.18
N GLY A 118 14.78 -6.60 -0.33
CA GLY A 118 13.89 -6.19 0.76
C GLY A 118 12.47 -5.81 0.37
N ALA A 119 12.19 -5.56 -0.90
CA ALA A 119 10.87 -5.17 -1.34
C ALA A 119 10.26 -6.23 -2.23
N ASP A 120 8.94 -6.33 -2.21
CA ASP A 120 8.22 -7.22 -3.13
C ASP A 120 8.13 -6.64 -4.52
N ALA A 121 8.12 -5.31 -4.61
CA ALA A 121 8.11 -4.60 -5.89
C ALA A 121 8.63 -3.19 -5.67
N PHE A 122 8.99 -2.52 -6.75
CA PHE A 122 9.30 -1.12 -6.69
C PHE A 122 8.71 -0.40 -7.90
N ILE A 123 8.38 0.87 -7.69
CA ILE A 123 7.73 1.69 -8.71
C ILE A 123 8.46 3.03 -8.77
N SER A 124 8.78 3.47 -9.98
CA SER A 124 9.38 4.78 -10.18
C SER A 124 8.32 5.86 -10.15
N LYS A 125 8.56 6.90 -9.36
CA LYS A 125 7.66 8.05 -9.30
C LYS A 125 7.65 8.84 -10.60
N GLY A 126 8.65 8.63 -11.46
CA GLY A 126 8.72 9.29 -12.75
C GLY A 126 7.91 8.62 -13.84
N GLU A 127 7.31 7.47 -13.56
CA GLU A 127 6.47 6.81 -14.54
C GLU A 127 5.15 7.53 -14.71
N LEU A 128 4.52 7.33 -15.87
CA LEU A 128 3.20 7.89 -16.12
C LEU A 128 2.18 7.31 -15.14
N PRO A 129 1.18 8.10 -14.74
CA PRO A 129 0.17 7.59 -13.80
C PRO A 129 -0.48 6.30 -14.23
N GLU A 130 -0.71 6.11 -15.53
CA GLU A 130 -1.30 4.87 -16.04
C GLU A 130 -0.42 3.66 -15.76
N ARG A 131 0.90 3.84 -15.88
CA ARG A 131 1.85 2.75 -15.62
C ARG A 131 1.90 2.42 -14.14
N VAL A 132 1.89 3.46 -13.30
CA VAL A 132 1.87 3.27 -11.86
C VAL A 132 0.60 2.51 -11.46
N SER A 133 -0.53 2.90 -12.03
CA SER A 133 -1.81 2.23 -11.77
C SER A 133 -1.76 0.76 -12.15
N GLU A 134 -1.20 0.45 -13.32
CA GLU A 134 -1.07 -0.94 -13.76
C GLU A 134 -0.24 -1.77 -12.80
N ARG A 135 0.87 -1.20 -12.36
CA ARG A 135 1.75 -1.90 -11.42
C ARG A 135 1.07 -2.15 -10.09
N LEU A 136 0.37 -1.15 -9.59
CA LEU A 136 -0.36 -1.29 -8.33
C LEU A 136 -1.44 -2.34 -8.43
N ARG A 137 -2.18 -2.37 -9.53
CA ARG A 137 -3.19 -3.40 -9.75
C ARG A 137 -2.57 -4.79 -9.80
N SER A 138 -1.44 -4.91 -10.48
CA SER A 138 -0.75 -6.18 -10.63
C SER A 138 -0.30 -6.73 -9.28
N VAL A 139 0.28 -5.86 -8.44
CA VAL A 139 0.73 -6.26 -7.11
C VAL A 139 -0.48 -6.60 -6.23
N ALA A 140 -1.54 -5.80 -6.30
CA ALA A 140 -2.74 -6.04 -5.51
C ALA A 140 -3.38 -7.38 -5.86
N ALA A 141 -3.33 -7.78 -7.13
CA ALA A 141 -3.88 -9.06 -7.54
C ALA A 141 -3.18 -10.23 -6.85
N SER A 142 -1.89 -10.11 -6.56
CA SER A 142 -1.15 -11.17 -5.89
C SER A 142 -1.50 -11.30 -4.41
N VAL A 143 -2.06 -10.25 -3.80
CA VAL A 143 -2.51 -10.30 -2.41
C VAL A 143 -3.63 -11.33 -2.23
N ARG A 144 -4.45 -11.50 -3.26
CA ARG A 144 -5.66 -12.32 -3.17
C ARG A 144 -5.47 -13.75 -3.64
N THR A 145 -4.29 -14.04 -4.14
CA THR A 145 -3.97 -15.40 -4.54
C THR A 145 -3.18 -16.11 -3.48
#